data_25a2a4abe047e6eb8133ea354ddc4528
#
_entry.id   25a2a4abe047e6eb8133ea354ddc4528
#
_cell.length_a   1.000
_cell.length_b   1.000
_cell.length_c   1.000
_cell.angle_alpha   90.00
_cell.angle_beta   90.00
_cell.angle_gamma   90.00
#
_symmetry.space_group_name_H-M   'P 1'
#
loop_
_entity.id
_entity.type
_entity.pdbx_description
1 polymer ?
#
loop_
_entity_poly.entity_id
_entity_poly.type
_entity_poly.pdbx_seq_one_letter_code
_entity_poly.pdbx_strand_id
1 'polypeptide(L)' 'LIAGLTTSGCVRATVVDAMSLGFVPLIVADCVGDRSLQQHQASLFDIDQKYGDVITLADAIALLKRQSNKIAA' A
#
# COMPACT_ATOMS: atom_id res chain seq x y z
N LEU A 1 1.26 -2.64 -5.76
CA LEU A 1 1.84 -2.64 -4.40
C LEU A 1 2.57 -1.34 -4.16
N ILE A 2 2.40 -0.78 -2.97
CA ILE A 2 3.03 0.48 -2.58
C ILE A 2 3.80 0.30 -1.28
N ALA A 3 5.04 0.78 -1.28
CA ALA A 3 5.94 0.75 -0.13
C ALA A 3 6.77 2.03 -0.10
N GLY A 4 7.51 2.25 0.96
CA GLY A 4 8.43 3.38 1.09
C GLY A 4 8.10 4.34 2.21
N LEU A 5 8.52 5.59 2.07
CA LEU A 5 8.42 6.66 3.06
C LEU A 5 7.85 7.93 2.40
N THR A 6 7.16 8.75 3.09
CA THR A 6 6.56 8.58 4.42
C THR A 6 5.09 8.26 4.25
N THR A 7 4.55 7.50 5.20
CA THR A 7 3.16 7.04 5.11
C THR A 7 2.17 8.18 4.93
N SER A 8 2.27 9.25 5.71
CA SER A 8 1.38 10.40 5.65
C SER A 8 1.72 11.39 4.52
N GLY A 9 2.85 11.22 3.86
CA GLY A 9 3.33 12.12 2.79
C GLY A 9 3.28 11.47 1.42
N CYS A 10 4.45 11.12 0.88
CA CYS A 10 4.59 10.60 -0.49
C CYS A 10 3.82 9.30 -0.71
N VAL A 11 3.77 8.43 0.29
CA VAL A 11 3.01 7.17 0.18
C VAL A 11 1.53 7.48 0.02
N ARG A 12 0.96 8.31 0.89
CA ARG A 12 -0.45 8.70 0.82
C ARG A 12 -0.77 9.39 -0.50
N ALA A 13 0.08 10.30 -0.96
CA ALA A 13 -0.10 11.00 -2.23
C ALA A 13 -0.12 10.03 -3.41
N THR A 14 0.80 9.06 -3.42
CA THR A 14 0.86 8.03 -4.46
C THR A 14 -0.41 7.17 -4.47
N VAL A 15 -0.91 6.81 -3.30
CA VAL A 15 -2.14 6.02 -3.16
C VAL A 15 -3.33 6.78 -3.74
N VAL A 16 -3.48 8.05 -3.39
CA VAL A 16 -4.58 8.89 -3.89
C VAL A 16 -4.50 9.04 -5.40
N ASP A 17 -3.31 9.28 -5.95
CA ASP A 17 -3.10 9.38 -7.38
C ASP A 17 -3.43 8.07 -8.10
N ALA A 18 -2.99 6.93 -7.55
CA ALA A 18 -3.28 5.63 -8.14
C ALA A 18 -4.78 5.37 -8.18
N MET A 19 -5.49 5.65 -7.11
CA MET A 19 -6.95 5.50 -7.04
C MET A 19 -7.62 6.41 -8.06
N SER A 20 -7.18 7.65 -8.18
CA SER A 20 -7.73 8.61 -9.13
C SER A 20 -7.53 8.19 -10.58
N LEU A 21 -6.47 7.43 -10.86
CA LEU A 21 -6.17 6.91 -12.21
C LEU A 21 -6.84 5.57 -12.50
N GLY A 22 -7.67 5.08 -11.59
CA GLY A 22 -8.42 3.83 -11.79
C GLY A 22 -7.71 2.57 -11.31
N PHE A 23 -6.58 2.69 -10.64
CA PHE A 23 -5.91 1.54 -10.03
C PHE A 23 -6.50 1.24 -8.65
N VAL A 24 -6.33 0.01 -8.20
CA VAL A 24 -6.64 -0.38 -6.81
C VAL A 24 -5.31 -0.47 -6.06
N PRO A 25 -4.92 0.56 -5.30
CA PRO A 25 -3.64 0.54 -4.61
C PRO A 25 -3.66 -0.41 -3.42
N LEU A 26 -2.60 -1.20 -3.29
CA LEU A 26 -2.39 -2.12 -2.18
C LEU A 26 -1.15 -1.64 -1.41
N ILE A 27 -1.33 -1.21 -0.19
CA ILE A 27 -0.27 -0.67 0.65
C ILE A 27 0.23 -1.75 1.59
N VAL A 28 1.53 -2.04 1.54
CA VAL A 28 2.14 -3.04 2.41
C VAL A 28 2.50 -2.37 3.73
N ALA A 29 1.69 -2.59 4.75
CA ALA A 29 1.82 -1.90 6.04
C ALA A 29 3.21 -2.08 6.66
N ASP A 30 3.81 -3.26 6.51
CA ASP A 30 5.13 -3.56 7.07
C ASP A 30 6.27 -2.88 6.32
N CYS A 31 6.01 -2.35 5.13
CA CYS A 31 7.01 -1.76 4.25
C CYS A 31 6.88 -0.25 4.07
N VAL A 32 6.02 0.40 4.86
CA VAL A 32 5.88 1.85 4.88
C VAL A 32 6.22 2.37 6.28
N GLY A 33 6.69 3.60 6.36
CA GLY A 33 7.06 4.20 7.64
C GLY A 33 6.85 5.70 7.67
N ASP A 34 6.82 6.24 8.88
CA ASP A 34 6.63 7.67 9.10
C ASP A 34 7.42 8.11 10.33
N ARG A 35 7.58 9.42 10.47
CA ARG A 35 8.27 10.02 11.63
C ARG A 35 7.46 9.88 12.92
N SER A 36 6.14 9.80 12.81
CA SER A 36 5.22 9.71 13.94
C SER A 36 4.32 8.50 13.76
N LEU A 37 4.21 7.69 14.81
CA LEU A 37 3.31 6.54 14.81
C LEU A 37 1.85 6.98 14.63
N GLN A 38 1.46 8.10 15.19
CA GLN A 38 0.11 8.62 15.06
C GLN A 38 -0.22 8.96 13.61
N GLN A 39 0.68 9.66 12.92
CA GLN A 39 0.51 10.00 11.50
C GLN A 39 0.49 8.75 10.64
N HIS A 40 1.35 7.80 10.92
CA HIS A 40 1.44 6.53 10.23
C HIS A 40 0.11 5.77 10.32
N GLN A 41 -0.39 5.58 11.54
CA GLN A 41 -1.63 4.84 11.77
C GLN A 41 -2.86 5.55 11.21
N ALA A 42 -2.93 6.87 11.36
CA ALA A 42 -4.03 7.67 10.82
C ALA A 42 -4.08 7.59 9.30
N SER A 43 -2.94 7.66 8.64
CA SER A 43 -2.85 7.57 7.18
C SER A 43 -3.23 6.19 6.67
N LEU A 44 -2.77 5.12 7.33
CA LEU A 44 -3.17 3.76 6.97
C LEU A 44 -4.66 3.54 7.16
N PHE A 45 -5.24 4.09 8.23
CA PHE A 45 -6.68 4.03 8.46
C PHE A 45 -7.46 4.72 7.34
N ASP A 46 -7.06 5.93 6.96
CA ASP A 46 -7.71 6.68 5.88
C ASP A 46 -7.61 5.94 4.54
N ILE A 47 -6.45 5.38 4.23
CA ILE A 47 -6.23 4.63 3.01
C ILE A 47 -7.14 3.40 2.96
N ASP A 48 -7.20 2.65 4.05
CA ASP A 48 -8.03 1.44 4.12
C ASP A 48 -9.52 1.75 3.97
N GLN A 49 -9.96 2.90 4.48
CA GLN A 49 -11.37 3.29 4.44
C GLN A 49 -11.81 3.84 3.08
N LYS A 50 -10.92 4.53 2.36
CA LYS A 50 -11.34 5.36 1.21
C LYS A 50 -10.62 5.07 -0.08
N TYR A 51 -9.34 4.73 -0.05
CA TYR A 51 -8.50 4.81 -1.24
C TYR A 51 -7.98 3.48 -1.76
N GLY A 52 -7.82 2.50 -0.89
CA GLY A 52 -7.28 1.21 -1.30
C GLY A 52 -7.31 0.20 -0.16
N ASP A 53 -6.46 -0.79 -0.23
CA ASP A 53 -6.37 -1.84 0.79
C ASP A 53 -5.01 -1.81 1.46
N VAL A 54 -5.01 -1.98 2.78
CA VAL A 54 -3.80 -2.13 3.58
C VAL A 54 -3.58 -3.63 3.81
N ILE A 55 -2.45 -4.13 3.34
CA ILE A 55 -2.12 -5.56 3.42
C ILE A 55 -0.83 -5.78 4.18
N THR A 56 -0.59 -7.02 4.58
CA THR A 56 0.65 -7.42 5.25
C THR A 56 1.71 -7.79 4.21
N LEU A 57 2.97 -7.86 4.66
CA LEU A 57 4.06 -8.33 3.81
C LEU A 57 3.81 -9.76 3.32
N ALA A 58 3.28 -10.63 4.18
CA ALA A 58 2.96 -12.00 3.79
C ALA A 58 1.95 -12.05 2.65
N ASP A 59 0.90 -11.21 2.72
CA ASP A 59 -0.10 -11.10 1.65
C ASP A 59 0.52 -10.59 0.36
N ALA A 60 1.41 -9.61 0.44
CA ALA A 60 2.09 -9.05 -0.72
C ALA A 60 2.97 -10.11 -1.40
N ILE A 61 3.72 -10.89 -0.62
CA ILE A 61 4.56 -11.97 -1.16
C ILE A 61 3.70 -13.02 -1.85
N ALA A 62 2.57 -13.40 -1.25
CA ALA A 62 1.65 -14.36 -1.85
C ALA A 62 1.11 -13.88 -3.20
N LEU A 63 0.75 -12.59 -3.29
CA LEU A 63 0.28 -11.99 -4.53
C LEU A 63 1.36 -12.00 -5.61
N LEU A 64 2.58 -11.63 -5.27
CA LEU A 64 3.71 -11.61 -6.21
C LEU A 64 4.03 -13.01 -6.70
N LYS A 65 3.99 -14.02 -5.85
CA LYS A 65 4.18 -15.41 -6.25
C LYS A 65 3.11 -15.89 -7.22
N ARG A 66 1.86 -15.54 -6.97
CA ARG A 66 0.76 -15.87 -7.89
C ARG A 66 0.95 -15.24 -9.26
N GLN A 67 1.35 -13.98 -9.32
CA GLN A 67 1.62 -13.29 -10.58
C GLN A 67 2.81 -13.89 -11.31
N SER A 68 3.88 -14.23 -10.59
CA SER A 68 5.04 -14.93 -11.16
C SER A 68 4.66 -16.27 -11.78
N ASN A 69 3.87 -17.06 -11.07
CA ASN A 69 3.39 -18.34 -11.58
C ASN A 69 2.52 -18.17 -12.83
N LYS A 70 1.70 -17.12 -12.85
CA LYS A 70 0.84 -16.79 -13.99
C LYS A 70 1.68 -16.39 -15.21
N ILE A 71 2.74 -15.64 -15.00
CA ILE A 71 3.65 -15.20 -16.07
C ILE A 71 4.48 -16.38 -16.57
N ALA A 72 4.91 -17.27 -15.69
CA ALA A 72 5.70 -18.44 -16.05
C ALA A 72 4.91 -19.54 -16.78
N ALA A 73 3.61 -19.52 -16.59
CA ALA A 73 2.72 -20.48 -17.26
C ALA A 73 2.38 -20.04 -18.67
#